data_2a6a3141afa88b764721343ce5035e13
#
_entry.id   2a6a3141afa88b764721343ce5035e13
#
_cell.length_a   1.000
_cell.length_b   1.000
_cell.length_c   1.000
_cell.angle_alpha   90.00
_cell.angle_beta   90.00
_cell.angle_gamma   90.00
#
_symmetry.space_group_name_H-M   'P 1'
#
loop_
_entity.id
_entity.type
_entity.pdbx_description
1 polymer ?
#
loop_
_entity_poly.entity_id
_entity_poly.type
_entity_poly.pdbx_seq_one_letter_code
_entity_poly.pdbx_strand_id
1 'polypeptide(L)'
;MSGYVVDASVAIKWFIPEIHSDAALQAKRLRQRLHVPAFMTMELGNVIAKKIRRGELTREDGRSILKELRHLPFQRHADERLFPAAYELALDTQQSLYDCLYLALAEAVDGRLITADRKFFKALDGGAFDQRLVWVEDLTRLT
;
A
#
# COMPACT_ATOMS: atom_id res chain seq x y z
N MET A 1 -11.40 15.10 -3.93
CA MET A 1 -10.51 13.95 -3.65
C MET A 1 -10.50 13.02 -4.85
N SER A 2 -9.37 12.68 -5.36
CA SER A 2 -9.25 11.95 -6.62
C SER A 2 -9.07 10.44 -6.48
N GLY A 3 -9.01 9.91 -5.26
CA GLY A 3 -8.92 8.47 -5.07
C GLY A 3 -8.19 8.07 -3.80
N TYR A 4 -7.78 6.81 -3.78
CA TYR A 4 -7.07 6.24 -2.64
C TYR A 4 -5.77 5.63 -3.09
N VAL A 5 -4.80 5.58 -2.19
CA VAL A 5 -3.56 4.84 -2.37
C VAL A 5 -3.61 3.66 -1.40
N VAL A 6 -3.17 2.49 -1.85
CA VAL A 6 -2.99 1.35 -0.94
C VAL A 6 -1.53 0.99 -0.90
N ASP A 7 -1.04 0.59 0.27
CA ASP A 7 0.33 0.08 0.37
C ASP A 7 0.35 -1.45 0.28
N ALA A 8 1.55 -2.02 0.28
CA ALA A 8 1.71 -3.47 0.14
C ALA A 8 1.10 -4.22 1.33
N SER A 9 1.04 -3.61 2.51
CA SER A 9 0.45 -4.27 3.69
C SER A 9 -1.03 -4.58 3.50
N VAL A 10 -1.74 -3.77 2.72
CA VAL A 10 -3.14 -4.00 2.38
C VAL A 10 -3.25 -4.95 1.20
N ALA A 11 -2.51 -4.68 0.12
CA ALA A 11 -2.63 -5.44 -1.13
C ALA A 11 -2.28 -6.92 -0.95
N ILE A 12 -1.29 -7.26 -0.14
CA ILE A 12 -0.91 -8.65 0.10
C ILE A 12 -2.06 -9.47 0.69
N LYS A 13 -2.92 -8.83 1.48
CA LYS A 13 -4.03 -9.50 2.14
C LYS A 13 -5.15 -9.89 1.19
N TRP A 14 -5.14 -9.36 -0.03
CA TRP A 14 -6.11 -9.76 -1.07
C TRP A 14 -5.79 -11.15 -1.61
N PHE A 15 -4.54 -11.57 -1.51
CA PHE A 15 -4.06 -12.84 -2.07
C PHE A 15 -3.75 -13.87 -1.01
N ILE A 16 -3.35 -13.44 0.19
CA ILE A 16 -2.92 -14.32 1.28
C ILE A 16 -3.70 -13.93 2.53
N PRO A 17 -4.54 -14.82 3.08
CA PRO A 17 -5.30 -14.51 4.30
C PRO A 17 -4.37 -14.22 5.47
N GLU A 18 -4.61 -13.09 6.12
CA GLU A 18 -3.88 -12.61 7.28
C GLU A 18 -4.83 -11.84 8.20
N ILE A 19 -4.30 -11.32 9.31
CA ILE A 19 -5.08 -10.42 10.15
C ILE A 19 -5.57 -9.22 9.32
N HIS A 20 -6.78 -8.77 9.54
CA HIS A 20 -7.43 -7.68 8.82
C HIS A 20 -7.70 -7.96 7.33
N SER A 21 -7.66 -9.23 6.88
CA SER A 21 -7.94 -9.54 5.48
C SER A 21 -9.35 -9.11 5.06
N ASP A 22 -10.34 -9.27 5.94
CA ASP A 22 -11.72 -8.85 5.62
C ASP A 22 -11.78 -7.33 5.39
N ALA A 23 -11.10 -6.56 6.23
CA ALA A 23 -11.03 -5.11 6.07
C ALA A 23 -10.30 -4.73 4.78
N ALA A 24 -9.20 -5.44 4.48
CA ALA A 24 -8.43 -5.19 3.25
C ALA A 24 -9.25 -5.45 1.99
N LEU A 25 -10.15 -6.44 2.01
CA LEU A 25 -11.02 -6.73 0.88
C LEU A 25 -11.99 -5.58 0.58
N GLN A 26 -12.33 -4.77 1.58
CA GLN A 26 -13.15 -3.58 1.34
C GLN A 26 -12.39 -2.58 0.47
N ALA A 27 -11.07 -2.46 0.67
CA ALA A 27 -10.24 -1.59 -0.17
C ALA A 27 -10.23 -2.05 -1.63
N LYS A 28 -10.27 -3.36 -1.87
CA LYS A 28 -10.28 -3.91 -3.22
C LYS A 28 -11.51 -3.46 -4.02
N ARG A 29 -12.61 -3.16 -3.36
CA ARG A 29 -13.83 -2.65 -4.02
C ARG A 29 -13.62 -1.27 -4.63
N LEU A 30 -12.58 -0.55 -4.18
CA LEU A 30 -12.23 0.78 -4.68
C LEU A 30 -11.28 0.72 -5.86
N ARG A 31 -11.03 -0.47 -6.41
CA ARG A 31 -9.93 -0.71 -7.37
C ARG A 31 -9.87 0.25 -8.56
N GLN A 32 -11.01 0.77 -9.01
CA GLN A 32 -11.05 1.75 -10.12
C GLN A 32 -10.56 3.13 -9.69
N ARG A 33 -10.41 3.35 -8.39
CA ARG A 33 -9.96 4.60 -7.79
C ARG A 33 -8.64 4.44 -7.05
N LEU A 34 -7.97 3.30 -7.21
CA LEU A 34 -6.75 2.99 -6.48
C LEU A 34 -5.51 3.38 -7.27
N HIS A 35 -4.62 4.08 -6.59
CA HIS A 35 -3.33 4.50 -7.11
C HIS A 35 -2.23 3.78 -6.35
N VAL A 36 -1.17 3.38 -7.03
CA VAL A 36 -0.01 2.74 -6.41
C VAL A 36 1.27 3.25 -7.05
N PRO A 37 2.37 3.34 -6.28
CA PRO A 37 3.68 3.60 -6.89
C PRO A 37 4.15 2.33 -7.61
N ALA A 38 4.96 2.50 -8.63
CA ALA A 38 5.54 1.37 -9.38
C ALA A 38 6.29 0.41 -8.43
N PHE A 39 6.89 0.93 -7.39
CA PHE A 39 7.63 0.18 -6.38
C PHE A 39 6.81 -0.93 -5.70
N MET A 40 5.49 -0.81 -5.65
CA MET A 40 4.66 -1.82 -4.98
C MET A 40 4.90 -3.22 -5.52
N THR A 41 5.11 -3.38 -6.82
CA THR A 41 5.38 -4.69 -7.41
C THR A 41 6.62 -5.33 -6.81
N MET A 42 7.69 -4.54 -6.65
CA MET A 42 8.93 -5.04 -6.06
C MET A 42 8.75 -5.37 -4.58
N GLU A 43 8.02 -4.54 -3.87
CA GLU A 43 7.77 -4.77 -2.44
C GLU A 43 6.97 -6.06 -2.22
N LEU A 44 5.91 -6.26 -3.00
CA LEU A 44 5.11 -7.50 -2.93
C LEU A 44 5.92 -8.71 -3.35
N GLY A 45 6.74 -8.57 -4.40
CA GLY A 45 7.63 -9.65 -4.83
C GLY A 45 8.56 -10.08 -3.71
N ASN A 46 9.10 -9.12 -2.96
CA ASN A 46 9.99 -9.42 -1.83
C ASN A 46 9.24 -10.14 -0.69
N VAL A 47 8.02 -9.71 -0.38
CA VAL A 47 7.20 -10.38 0.65
C VAL A 47 6.90 -11.83 0.24
N ILE A 48 6.49 -12.03 -1.01
CA ILE A 48 6.16 -13.34 -1.54
C ILE A 48 7.40 -14.25 -1.55
N ALA A 49 8.55 -13.73 -1.98
CA ALA A 49 9.80 -14.49 -1.98
C ALA A 49 10.16 -14.98 -0.59
N LYS A 50 9.99 -14.14 0.44
CA LYS A 50 10.24 -14.54 1.82
C LYS A 50 9.30 -15.66 2.26
N LYS A 51 8.03 -15.59 1.89
CA LYS A 51 7.05 -16.62 2.24
C LYS A 51 7.38 -17.96 1.56
N ILE A 52 7.84 -17.91 0.32
CA ILE A 52 8.28 -19.13 -0.39
C ILE A 52 9.49 -19.75 0.31
N ARG A 53 10.48 -18.94 0.69
CA ARG A 53 11.67 -19.44 1.40
C ARG A 53 11.31 -20.06 2.75
N ARG A 54 10.24 -19.62 3.38
CA ARG A 54 9.78 -20.16 4.66
C ARG A 54 8.85 -21.37 4.50
N GLY A 55 8.58 -21.77 3.27
CA GLY A 55 7.69 -22.91 3.00
C GLY A 55 6.20 -22.58 3.15
N GLU A 56 5.84 -21.29 3.26
CA GLU A 56 4.44 -20.89 3.42
C GLU A 56 3.69 -20.80 2.10
N LEU A 57 4.41 -20.68 1.00
CA LEU A 57 3.87 -20.62 -0.36
C LEU A 57 4.77 -21.40 -1.30
N THR A 58 4.19 -21.91 -2.39
CA THR A 58 4.98 -22.54 -3.45
C THR A 58 5.41 -21.48 -4.47
N ARG A 59 6.39 -21.82 -5.31
CA ARG A 59 6.81 -20.96 -6.41
C ARG A 59 5.66 -20.68 -7.37
N GLU A 60 4.82 -21.68 -7.59
CA GLU A 60 3.65 -21.55 -8.46
C GLU A 60 2.64 -20.56 -7.90
N ASP A 61 2.38 -20.66 -6.59
CA ASP A 61 1.50 -19.69 -5.89
C ASP A 61 2.01 -18.27 -6.09
N GLY A 62 3.31 -18.07 -5.92
CA GLY A 62 3.92 -16.74 -6.07
C GLY A 62 3.76 -16.20 -7.48
N ARG A 63 3.99 -17.03 -8.50
CA ARG A 63 3.81 -16.62 -9.89
C ARG A 63 2.37 -16.21 -10.18
N SER A 64 1.41 -16.98 -9.66
CA SER A 64 -0.02 -16.69 -9.83
C SER A 64 -0.39 -15.36 -9.19
N ILE A 65 0.07 -15.10 -7.98
CA ILE A 65 -0.21 -13.85 -7.27
C ILE A 65 0.34 -12.66 -8.04
N LEU A 66 1.60 -12.75 -8.50
CA LEU A 66 2.22 -11.65 -9.24
C LEU A 66 1.52 -11.40 -10.57
N LYS A 67 1.03 -12.45 -11.22
CA LYS A 67 0.27 -12.31 -12.45
C LYS A 67 -1.06 -11.58 -12.21
N GLU A 68 -1.78 -11.97 -11.17
CA GLU A 68 -3.03 -11.28 -10.80
C GLU A 68 -2.78 -9.81 -10.47
N LEU A 69 -1.72 -9.53 -9.73
CA LEU A 69 -1.36 -8.16 -9.36
C LEU A 69 -1.18 -7.28 -10.60
N ARG A 70 -0.54 -7.80 -11.63
CA ARG A 70 -0.31 -7.07 -12.88
C ARG A 70 -1.58 -6.73 -13.62
N HIS A 71 -2.64 -7.52 -13.43
CA HIS A 71 -3.91 -7.33 -14.13
C HIS A 71 -4.90 -6.48 -13.34
N LEU A 72 -4.57 -6.09 -12.10
CA LEU A 72 -5.44 -5.21 -11.34
C LEU A 72 -5.44 -3.80 -11.96
N PRO A 73 -6.61 -3.16 -12.01
CA PRO A 73 -6.74 -1.87 -12.68
C PRO A 73 -6.26 -0.69 -11.83
N PHE A 74 -5.04 -0.79 -11.29
CA PHE A 74 -4.43 0.30 -10.56
C PHE A 74 -3.96 1.39 -11.52
N GLN A 75 -4.00 2.64 -11.05
CA GLN A 75 -3.27 3.71 -11.68
C GLN A 75 -1.86 3.71 -11.09
N ARG A 76 -0.90 3.30 -11.89
CA ARG A 76 0.49 3.16 -11.46
C ARG A 76 1.27 4.44 -11.76
N HIS A 77 2.06 4.85 -10.79
CA HIS A 77 2.83 6.09 -10.88
C HIS A 77 4.33 5.80 -10.78
N ALA A 78 5.11 6.48 -11.61
CA ALA A 78 6.56 6.28 -11.63
C ALA A 78 7.18 6.74 -10.30
N ASP A 79 8.04 5.90 -9.75
CA ASP A 79 8.72 6.20 -8.48
C ASP A 79 9.57 7.45 -8.58
N GLU A 80 10.19 7.69 -9.74
CA GLU A 80 11.05 8.87 -9.95
C GLU A 80 10.29 10.18 -9.78
N ARG A 81 9.00 10.20 -10.14
CA ARG A 81 8.16 11.39 -9.96
C ARG A 81 7.84 11.63 -8.50
N LEU A 82 7.75 10.57 -7.73
CA LEU A 82 7.39 10.64 -6.31
C LEU A 82 8.62 10.85 -5.42
N PHE A 83 9.80 10.52 -5.94
CA PHE A 83 11.02 10.48 -5.15
C PHE A 83 11.33 11.79 -4.42
N PRO A 84 11.33 12.96 -5.07
CA PRO A 84 11.69 14.20 -4.37
C PRO A 84 10.82 14.46 -3.14
N ALA A 85 9.50 14.34 -3.28
CA ALA A 85 8.57 14.53 -2.17
C ALA A 85 8.74 13.42 -1.12
N ALA A 86 8.89 12.18 -1.54
CA ALA A 86 9.08 11.05 -0.63
C ALA A 86 10.35 11.21 0.20
N TYR A 87 11.41 11.71 -0.40
CA TYR A 87 12.67 11.95 0.30
C TYR A 87 12.50 12.98 1.42
N GLU A 88 11.84 14.10 1.12
CA GLU A 88 11.59 15.13 2.14
C GLU A 88 10.68 14.59 3.25
N LEU A 89 9.66 13.83 2.89
CA LEU A 89 8.78 13.21 3.87
C LEU A 89 9.54 12.23 4.76
N ALA A 90 10.47 11.47 4.19
CA ALA A 90 11.28 10.52 4.96
C ALA A 90 12.11 11.24 6.03
N LEU A 91 12.67 12.39 5.68
CA LEU A 91 13.44 13.21 6.63
C LEU A 91 12.52 13.79 7.72
N ASP A 92 11.37 14.32 7.32
CA ASP A 92 10.45 14.99 8.24
C ASP A 92 9.77 14.00 9.19
N THR A 93 9.42 12.81 8.72
CA THR A 93 8.68 11.81 9.50
C THR A 93 9.57 10.78 10.17
N GLN A 94 10.83 10.67 9.75
CA GLN A 94 11.75 9.62 10.18
C GLN A 94 11.24 8.21 9.84
N GLN A 95 10.40 8.13 8.81
CA GLN A 95 9.94 6.85 8.26
C GLN A 95 10.78 6.49 7.05
N SER A 96 10.69 5.24 6.58
CA SER A 96 11.49 4.80 5.43
C SER A 96 11.08 5.54 4.16
N LEU A 97 12.04 5.69 3.25
CA LEU A 97 11.76 6.25 1.92
C LEU A 97 10.67 5.46 1.21
N TYR A 98 10.70 4.13 1.35
CA TYR A 98 9.75 3.26 0.68
C TYR A 98 8.31 3.48 1.16
N ASP A 99 8.12 3.61 2.47
CA ASP A 99 6.80 3.94 3.03
C ASP A 99 6.36 5.34 2.59
N CYS A 100 7.30 6.26 2.50
CA CYS A 100 7.02 7.63 2.11
C CYS A 100 6.70 7.80 0.63
N LEU A 101 7.04 6.82 -0.22
CA LEU A 101 6.57 6.81 -1.61
C LEU A 101 5.04 6.75 -1.66
N TYR A 102 4.44 5.94 -0.82
CA TYR A 102 2.98 5.82 -0.76
C TYR A 102 2.35 7.11 -0.22
N LEU A 103 2.94 7.69 0.79
CA LEU A 103 2.44 8.94 1.37
C LEU A 103 2.56 10.11 0.36
N ALA A 104 3.70 10.18 -0.33
CA ALA A 104 3.91 11.18 -1.38
C ALA A 104 2.88 11.05 -2.49
N LEU A 105 2.54 9.81 -2.86
CA LEU A 105 1.53 9.58 -3.89
C LEU A 105 0.15 10.05 -3.39
N ALA A 106 -0.19 9.78 -2.14
CA ALA A 106 -1.46 10.24 -1.57
C ALA A 106 -1.56 11.77 -1.66
N GLU A 107 -0.48 12.47 -1.35
CA GLU A 107 -0.45 13.92 -1.49
C GLU A 107 -0.57 14.37 -2.95
N ALA A 108 0.13 13.69 -3.85
CA ALA A 108 0.14 14.04 -5.26
C ALA A 108 -1.24 13.92 -5.92
N VAL A 109 -2.04 12.93 -5.51
CA VAL A 109 -3.39 12.71 -6.06
C VAL A 109 -4.48 13.36 -5.19
N ASP A 110 -4.09 14.08 -4.16
CA ASP A 110 -4.99 14.66 -3.17
C ASP A 110 -5.98 13.61 -2.63
N GLY A 111 -5.44 12.45 -2.33
CA GLY A 111 -6.20 11.31 -1.84
C GLY A 111 -5.74 10.88 -0.46
N ARG A 112 -6.06 9.64 -0.12
CA ARG A 112 -5.73 9.08 1.19
C ARG A 112 -5.03 7.74 1.04
N LEU A 113 -4.07 7.49 1.91
CA LEU A 113 -3.33 6.23 1.97
C LEU A 113 -4.02 5.28 2.95
N ILE A 114 -4.45 4.14 2.44
CA ILE A 114 -5.00 3.05 3.25
C ILE A 114 -3.86 2.12 3.62
N THR A 115 -3.63 1.91 4.90
CA THR A 115 -2.53 1.06 5.37
C THR A 115 -3.01 0.08 6.44
N ALA A 116 -2.37 -1.08 6.49
CA ALA A 116 -2.52 -2.07 7.54
C ALA A 116 -1.22 -2.22 8.34
N ASP A 117 -0.25 -1.35 8.10
CA ASP A 117 1.00 -1.30 8.86
C ASP A 117 0.78 -0.44 10.10
N ARG A 118 0.57 -1.11 11.25
CA ARG A 118 0.25 -0.41 12.49
C ARG A 118 1.36 0.51 12.95
N LYS A 119 2.60 0.09 12.80
CA LYS A 119 3.75 0.88 13.23
C LYS A 119 3.82 2.20 12.46
N PHE A 120 3.67 2.13 11.15
CA PHE A 120 3.66 3.30 10.29
C PHE A 120 2.48 4.21 10.61
N PHE A 121 1.28 3.63 10.73
CA PHE A 121 0.08 4.41 11.02
C PHE A 121 0.20 5.15 12.35
N LYS A 122 0.64 4.44 13.40
CA LYS A 122 0.79 5.05 14.74
C LYS A 122 1.84 6.15 14.76
N ALA A 123 2.91 5.99 13.98
CA ALA A 123 3.98 6.99 13.94
C ALA A 123 3.48 8.33 13.40
N LEU A 124 2.47 8.32 12.55
CA LEU A 124 1.95 9.53 11.88
C LEU A 124 0.58 9.96 12.41
N ASP A 125 -0.09 9.10 13.18
CA ASP A 125 -1.43 9.38 13.71
C ASP A 125 -1.40 10.58 14.66
N GLY A 126 -2.40 11.46 14.53
CA GLY A 126 -2.50 12.66 15.36
C GLY A 126 -1.58 13.78 14.95
N GLY A 127 -0.83 13.64 13.85
CA GLY A 127 0.11 14.65 13.38
C GLY A 127 -0.34 15.33 12.09
N ALA A 128 0.63 15.92 11.40
CA ALA A 128 0.39 16.72 10.19
C ALA A 128 -0.22 15.92 9.05
N PHE A 129 -0.05 14.58 9.04
CA PHE A 129 -0.51 13.74 7.95
C PHE A 129 -1.80 12.96 8.25
N ASP A 130 -2.47 13.32 9.35
CA ASP A 130 -3.70 12.65 9.79
C ASP A 130 -4.75 12.58 8.69
N GLN A 131 -4.89 13.66 7.94
CA GLN A 131 -5.87 13.76 6.86
C GLN A 131 -5.53 12.90 5.65
N ARG A 132 -4.31 12.38 5.58
CA ARG A 132 -3.83 11.57 4.47
C ARG A 132 -3.85 10.07 4.75
N LEU A 133 -4.19 9.67 5.98
CA LEU A 133 -4.11 8.27 6.38
C LEU A 133 -5.48 7.70 6.70
N VAL A 134 -5.67 6.44 6.31
CA VAL A 134 -6.85 5.67 6.72
C VAL A 134 -6.35 4.32 7.24
N TRP A 135 -6.66 4.01 8.48
CA TRP A 135 -6.40 2.67 8.99
C TRP A 135 -7.36 1.68 8.31
N VAL A 136 -6.83 0.53 7.89
CA VAL A 136 -7.58 -0.41 7.04
C VAL A 136 -8.95 -0.79 7.62
N GLU A 137 -9.07 -0.92 8.93
CA GLU A 137 -10.33 -1.28 9.57
C GLU A 137 -11.35 -0.14 9.59
N ASP A 138 -10.89 1.10 9.42
CA ASP A 138 -11.76 2.28 9.42
C ASP A 138 -12.34 2.60 8.06
N LEU A 139 -11.97 1.82 7.05
CA LEU A 139 -12.40 2.06 5.68
C LEU A 139 -13.91 2.00 5.50
N THR A 140 -14.59 1.14 6.25
CA THR A 140 -16.04 0.98 6.19
C THR A 140 -16.79 2.27 6.54
N ARG A 141 -16.16 3.17 7.30
CA ARG A 141 -16.75 4.45 7.67
C ARG A 141 -16.73 5.46 6.52
N LEU A 142 -15.92 5.18 5.50
CA LEU A 142 -15.73 6.08 4.35
C LEU A 142 -16.53 5.63 3.13
N THR A 143 -17.01 4.43 3.15
CA THR A 143 -17.81 3.84 2.09
C THR A 143 -19.25 3.57 2.57
#